data_5660c52bf9f74b034104017eff233593
#
_entry.id   5660c52bf9f74b034104017eff233593
#
_cell.length_a   1.000
_cell.length_b   1.000
_cell.length_c   1.000
_cell.angle_alpha   90.00
_cell.angle_beta   90.00
_cell.angle_gamma   90.00
#
_symmetry.space_group_name_H-M   'P 1'
#
loop_
_entity.id
_entity.type
_entity.pdbx_description
1 polymer ?
#
loop_
_entity_poly.entity_id
_entity_poly.type
_entity_poly.pdbx_seq_one_letter_code
_entity_poly.pdbx_strand_id
1 'polypeptide(L)'
;MLELSIEQYILSKYEQSVNSFFQEEIKPMLWRVTKPFVFLALLVALVGTACVFGSSSNSTKEPTNVTQEVEQPVTEQPTGEAVNTLDGVQTATIQIEAQGTSVDPQQGTQLNAGWTGTGFFISPDGLAVTNNHVVTGAAILKVYVGGDSTPYNARIVAVSECADLAVIKVSGGDFPYLEWYDGDVKVGMEVYAAGFPLSEPEYNLTKGIVSKAKADGQTFWSSIDYVISHDATINPGNSGGPLVTSEGKVVGVNYRSRPDYNQYFAIGADIAGPIVKELEQGNNVNSIGINGEAFSFGPNNEYPGIWAYSVESGSVADKAGIKAGDIVLEIENILLATDGTYKDYCDILRGKDLDSTMAVRVYRPSTDEILEGQLNGRELEVTGYGGLSNGSASTTTSSGGTSTSSSNGISTEFDGDIWSEGWYSYYKEDDSLFTIENKPGRVIIYNKKPGIDTYLFNDAFSGSDVKVTTYATKIDGPNRMNTSVVCRATDKGWYEFSISSGGLWWIWKWDPNAGDNGYYYQIAKGTSTKIGLQKQPNLIEATCIGTTLTLYVNGYKIGEGEDRDFTDGVTGFALSSLDLGNAEVEYEYFTAEPQ
;
A
#
# COMPACT_ATOMS: atom_id res chain seq x y z
N MET A 1 -18.07 -12.85 42.47
CA MET A 1 -18.83 -14.03 41.98
C MET A 1 -19.68 -13.74 40.74
N LEU A 2 -20.01 -12.50 40.38
CA LEU A 2 -20.76 -12.20 39.15
C LEU A 2 -19.80 -12.00 37.91
N GLU A 3 -18.57 -11.57 38.09
CA GLU A 3 -17.63 -11.38 36.98
C GLU A 3 -17.13 -12.69 36.35
N LEU A 4 -16.93 -13.73 37.15
CA LEU A 4 -16.54 -15.07 36.64
C LEU A 4 -17.63 -15.74 35.79
N SER A 5 -18.91 -15.36 35.95
CA SER A 5 -20.01 -15.93 35.17
C SER A 5 -20.13 -15.29 33.77
N ILE A 6 -19.68 -14.06 33.59
CA ILE A 6 -19.76 -13.36 32.29
C ILE A 6 -18.63 -13.82 31.36
N GLU A 7 -17.42 -14.01 31.86
CA GLU A 7 -16.33 -14.57 31.08
C GLU A 7 -16.60 -16.00 30.61
N GLN A 8 -17.13 -16.84 31.48
CA GLN A 8 -17.53 -18.20 31.09
C GLN A 8 -18.68 -18.22 30.08
N TYR A 9 -19.63 -17.28 30.17
CA TYR A 9 -20.70 -17.14 29.19
C TYR A 9 -20.18 -16.66 27.83
N ILE A 10 -19.26 -15.70 27.81
CA ILE A 10 -18.64 -15.19 26.57
C ILE A 10 -17.77 -16.27 25.90
N LEU A 11 -16.95 -17.01 26.66
CA LEU A 11 -16.17 -18.13 26.15
C LEU A 11 -17.06 -19.24 25.56
N SER A 12 -18.17 -19.61 26.25
CA SER A 12 -19.09 -20.61 25.74
C SER A 12 -19.81 -20.19 24.45
N LYS A 13 -20.10 -18.89 24.31
CA LYS A 13 -20.69 -18.33 23.08
C LYS A 13 -19.67 -18.27 21.95
N TYR A 14 -18.40 -17.97 22.26
CA TYR A 14 -17.33 -17.99 21.28
C TYR A 14 -17.04 -19.41 20.77
N GLU A 15 -16.97 -20.41 21.65
CA GLU A 15 -16.83 -21.82 21.25
C GLU A 15 -18.03 -22.34 20.44
N GLN A 16 -19.26 -21.92 20.76
CA GLN A 16 -20.42 -22.25 19.95
C GLN A 16 -20.39 -21.62 18.56
N SER A 17 -19.94 -20.38 18.47
CA SER A 17 -19.79 -19.66 17.17
C SER A 17 -18.70 -20.30 16.30
N VAL A 18 -17.55 -20.63 16.87
CA VAL A 18 -16.44 -21.30 16.16
C VAL A 18 -16.86 -22.71 15.70
N ASN A 19 -17.56 -23.49 16.55
CA ASN A 19 -18.03 -24.80 16.17
C ASN A 19 -19.16 -24.77 15.12
N SER A 20 -20.01 -23.74 15.11
CA SER A 20 -21.02 -23.57 14.06
C SER A 20 -20.38 -23.20 12.71
N PHE A 21 -19.37 -22.34 12.71
CA PHE A 21 -18.58 -21.98 11.53
C PHE A 21 -17.87 -23.20 10.92
N PHE A 22 -17.26 -24.05 11.75
CA PHE A 22 -16.65 -25.30 11.29
C PHE A 22 -17.67 -26.33 10.76
N GLN A 23 -18.90 -26.34 11.27
CA GLN A 23 -19.92 -27.28 10.82
C GLN A 23 -20.65 -26.84 9.55
N GLU A 24 -20.83 -25.52 9.32
CA GLU A 24 -21.61 -25.01 8.18
C GLU A 24 -20.74 -24.69 6.96
N GLU A 25 -19.52 -24.16 7.12
CA GLU A 25 -18.70 -23.73 5.97
C GLU A 25 -17.65 -24.77 5.51
N ILE A 26 -17.05 -25.53 6.41
CA ILE A 26 -15.93 -26.43 6.03
C ILE A 26 -16.41 -27.80 5.53
N LYS A 27 -17.53 -28.35 6.03
CA LYS A 27 -18.06 -29.63 5.53
C LYS A 27 -18.45 -29.61 4.04
N PRO A 28 -19.13 -28.60 3.51
CA PRO A 28 -19.42 -28.55 2.07
C PRO A 28 -18.17 -28.36 1.21
N MET A 29 -17.13 -27.69 1.73
CA MET A 29 -15.89 -27.46 0.98
C MET A 29 -15.04 -28.73 0.87
N LEU A 30 -14.90 -29.52 1.93
CA LEU A 30 -14.24 -30.83 1.90
C LEU A 30 -14.97 -31.84 1.01
N TRP A 31 -16.30 -31.78 0.95
CA TRP A 31 -17.08 -32.69 0.09
C TRP A 31 -16.99 -32.33 -1.39
N ARG A 32 -16.72 -31.06 -1.72
CA ARG A 32 -16.46 -30.61 -3.11
C ARG A 32 -15.08 -31.01 -3.63
N VAL A 33 -14.07 -31.06 -2.76
CA VAL A 33 -12.68 -31.42 -3.14
C VAL A 33 -12.51 -32.94 -3.27
N THR A 34 -13.22 -33.75 -2.49
CA THR A 34 -13.06 -35.22 -2.50
C THR A 34 -13.89 -35.93 -3.59
N LYS A 35 -15.00 -35.35 -4.07
CA LYS A 35 -15.84 -35.94 -5.12
C LYS A 35 -15.12 -36.25 -6.43
N PRO A 36 -14.26 -35.38 -7.02
CA PRO A 36 -13.61 -35.69 -8.29
C PRO A 36 -12.63 -36.86 -8.18
N PHE A 37 -11.99 -37.10 -7.02
CA PHE A 37 -11.06 -38.20 -6.84
C PHE A 37 -11.74 -39.56 -6.70
N VAL A 38 -12.92 -39.63 -6.12
CA VAL A 38 -13.69 -40.88 -6.00
C VAL A 38 -14.28 -41.29 -7.37
N PHE A 39 -14.72 -40.34 -8.19
CA PHE A 39 -15.20 -40.61 -9.53
C PHE A 39 -14.08 -41.06 -10.48
N LEU A 40 -12.87 -40.49 -10.36
CA LEU A 40 -11.71 -40.89 -11.17
C LEU A 40 -11.26 -42.32 -10.83
N ALA A 41 -11.27 -42.73 -9.55
CA ALA A 41 -10.92 -44.07 -9.13
C ALA A 41 -11.94 -45.14 -9.62
N LEU A 42 -13.23 -44.80 -9.68
CA LEU A 42 -14.28 -45.68 -10.21
C LEU A 42 -14.22 -45.83 -11.73
N LEU A 43 -13.82 -44.77 -12.47
CA LEU A 43 -13.69 -44.81 -13.93
C LEU A 43 -12.49 -45.67 -14.39
N VAL A 44 -11.39 -45.68 -13.61
CA VAL A 44 -10.21 -46.53 -13.89
C VAL A 44 -10.52 -48.00 -13.62
N ALA A 45 -11.40 -48.32 -12.67
CA ALA A 45 -11.79 -49.71 -12.36
C ALA A 45 -12.76 -50.32 -13.41
N LEU A 46 -13.52 -49.47 -14.17
CA LEU A 46 -14.46 -49.94 -15.19
C LEU A 46 -13.83 -50.12 -16.59
N VAL A 47 -12.68 -49.51 -16.87
CA VAL A 47 -11.97 -49.67 -18.15
C VAL A 47 -11.09 -50.92 -18.17
N GLY A 48 -10.76 -51.54 -17.03
CA GLY A 48 -9.90 -52.69 -16.89
C GLY A 48 -10.54 -54.06 -17.20
N THR A 49 -11.84 -54.13 -17.46
CA THR A 49 -12.55 -55.43 -17.63
C THR A 49 -13.17 -55.68 -18.98
N ALA A 50 -12.89 -54.86 -20.01
CA ALA A 50 -13.55 -55.00 -21.34
C ALA A 50 -12.54 -55.23 -22.48
N CYS A 51 -11.59 -56.14 -22.30
CA CYS A 51 -10.80 -56.66 -23.41
C CYS A 51 -10.63 -58.16 -23.29
N VAL A 52 -11.63 -58.94 -23.69
CA VAL A 52 -11.45 -60.29 -24.30
C VAL A 52 -12.83 -60.71 -24.92
N PHE A 53 -12.79 -61.22 -26.16
CA PHE A 53 -13.76 -61.82 -27.06
C PHE A 53 -14.38 -60.84 -28.08
N GLY A 54 -13.96 -60.94 -29.33
CA GLY A 54 -14.25 -61.96 -30.30
C GLY A 54 -14.86 -61.39 -31.56
N SER A 55 -14.18 -61.42 -32.64
CA SER A 55 -14.51 -61.12 -34.02
C SER A 55 -15.80 -61.82 -34.50
N SER A 56 -16.71 -61.08 -35.19
CA SER A 56 -17.45 -61.64 -36.35
C SER A 56 -18.21 -60.58 -37.13
N SER A 57 -18.07 -60.59 -38.42
CA SER A 57 -18.69 -59.77 -39.47
C SER A 57 -20.21 -59.91 -39.55
N ASN A 58 -20.94 -58.83 -39.83
CA ASN A 58 -21.80 -58.72 -41.00
C ASN A 58 -22.48 -57.33 -41.16
N SER A 59 -22.46 -56.94 -42.41
CA SER A 59 -23.23 -55.91 -43.15
C SER A 59 -24.68 -55.75 -42.75
N THR A 60 -25.24 -54.52 -42.65
CA THR A 60 -26.29 -53.94 -43.49
C THR A 60 -27.01 -52.72 -42.87
N LYS A 61 -27.15 -51.69 -43.71
CA LYS A 61 -28.17 -50.63 -43.75
C LYS A 61 -28.20 -49.52 -42.72
N GLU A 62 -27.86 -48.34 -43.24
CA GLU A 62 -28.24 -47.01 -42.74
C GLU A 62 -29.73 -46.87 -42.40
N PRO A 63 -30.04 -46.11 -41.36
CA PRO A 63 -31.12 -45.16 -41.43
C PRO A 63 -30.59 -43.74 -41.18
N THR A 64 -30.92 -42.85 -42.09
CA THR A 64 -30.83 -41.39 -42.02
C THR A 64 -31.39 -40.88 -40.73
N ASN A 65 -30.50 -40.39 -39.86
CA ASN A 65 -30.88 -39.60 -38.71
C ASN A 65 -30.68 -38.12 -39.03
N VAL A 66 -31.79 -37.39 -39.13
CA VAL A 66 -31.83 -35.94 -39.19
C VAL A 66 -31.34 -35.43 -37.82
N THR A 67 -30.11 -35.05 -37.76
CA THR A 67 -29.57 -34.27 -36.62
C THR A 67 -30.18 -32.88 -36.75
N GLN A 68 -31.12 -32.55 -35.87
CA GLN A 68 -31.42 -31.15 -35.60
C GLN A 68 -30.17 -30.55 -34.94
N GLU A 69 -29.46 -29.76 -35.71
CA GLU A 69 -28.44 -28.84 -35.25
C GLU A 69 -29.17 -27.83 -34.36
N VAL A 70 -28.97 -27.96 -33.05
CA VAL A 70 -29.36 -26.92 -32.10
C VAL A 70 -28.39 -25.78 -32.38
N GLU A 71 -28.85 -24.76 -33.12
CA GLU A 71 -28.17 -23.47 -33.21
C GLU A 71 -27.95 -22.98 -31.77
N GLN A 72 -26.71 -23.08 -31.31
CA GLN A 72 -26.27 -22.27 -30.21
C GLN A 72 -26.44 -20.81 -30.66
N PRO A 73 -26.93 -19.92 -29.80
CA PRO A 73 -26.99 -18.51 -30.12
C PRO A 73 -25.56 -18.08 -30.46
N VAL A 74 -25.33 -17.73 -31.71
CA VAL A 74 -24.14 -17.04 -32.17
C VAL A 74 -24.19 -15.72 -31.39
N THR A 75 -23.34 -15.58 -30.38
CA THR A 75 -23.04 -14.29 -29.80
C THR A 75 -22.43 -13.49 -30.95
N GLU A 76 -23.21 -12.59 -31.54
CA GLU A 76 -22.72 -11.62 -32.52
C GLU A 76 -21.51 -10.92 -31.86
N GLN A 77 -20.35 -10.99 -32.52
CA GLN A 77 -19.18 -10.23 -32.11
C GLN A 77 -19.58 -8.75 -32.13
N PRO A 78 -19.21 -7.98 -31.07
CA PRO A 78 -19.59 -6.58 -30.98
C PRO A 78 -19.07 -5.84 -32.21
N THR A 79 -20.00 -5.22 -32.91
CA THR A 79 -19.69 -4.29 -34.01
C THR A 79 -19.24 -2.98 -33.38
N GLY A 80 -18.26 -2.28 -33.96
CA GLY A 80 -17.72 -1.02 -33.48
C GLY A 80 -18.71 0.15 -33.49
N GLU A 81 -19.90 -0.05 -32.93
CA GLU A 81 -21.00 0.93 -32.90
C GLU A 81 -21.08 1.62 -31.51
N ALA A 82 -21.62 2.84 -31.52
CA ALA A 82 -21.89 3.57 -30.29
C ALA A 82 -22.98 2.88 -29.46
N VAL A 83 -22.70 2.64 -28.19
CA VAL A 83 -23.65 2.07 -27.25
C VAL A 83 -24.73 3.09 -26.91
N ASN A 84 -25.99 2.67 -26.96
CA ASN A 84 -27.16 3.52 -26.68
C ASN A 84 -28.18 2.88 -25.72
N THR A 85 -27.78 1.83 -25.01
CA THR A 85 -28.58 1.15 -23.99
C THR A 85 -27.74 0.84 -22.77
N LEU A 86 -28.39 0.74 -21.62
CA LEU A 86 -27.70 0.41 -20.36
C LEU A 86 -27.07 -0.98 -20.41
N ASP A 87 -27.74 -1.97 -21.00
CA ASP A 87 -27.22 -3.34 -21.16
C ASP A 87 -25.96 -3.37 -22.05
N GLY A 88 -25.89 -2.49 -23.05
CA GLY A 88 -24.73 -2.37 -23.92
C GLY A 88 -23.48 -1.79 -23.25
N VAL A 89 -23.62 -1.08 -22.12
CA VAL A 89 -22.48 -0.44 -21.44
C VAL A 89 -21.41 -1.44 -21.05
N GLN A 90 -21.80 -2.67 -20.68
CA GLN A 90 -20.87 -3.74 -20.37
C GLN A 90 -19.89 -4.01 -21.52
N THR A 91 -20.36 -4.03 -22.76
CA THR A 91 -19.55 -4.38 -23.93
C THR A 91 -18.48 -3.34 -24.29
N ALA A 92 -18.65 -2.10 -23.80
CA ALA A 92 -17.70 -1.01 -23.97
C ALA A 92 -16.88 -0.73 -22.69
N THR A 93 -17.17 -1.41 -21.58
CA THR A 93 -16.44 -1.27 -20.30
C THR A 93 -15.32 -2.32 -20.23
N ILE A 94 -14.15 -1.91 -19.78
CA ILE A 94 -12.96 -2.75 -19.74
C ILE A 94 -12.41 -2.85 -18.32
N GLN A 95 -11.96 -4.05 -17.94
CA GLN A 95 -11.07 -4.24 -16.80
C GLN A 95 -9.64 -4.00 -17.25
N ILE A 96 -8.87 -3.30 -16.45
CA ILE A 96 -7.45 -3.01 -16.67
C ILE A 96 -6.66 -3.71 -15.59
N GLU A 97 -5.73 -4.57 -15.99
CA GLU A 97 -4.67 -5.10 -15.13
C GLU A 97 -3.37 -4.41 -15.50
N ALA A 98 -2.82 -3.68 -14.56
CA ALA A 98 -1.55 -2.99 -14.67
C ALA A 98 -0.48 -3.72 -13.84
N GLN A 99 0.71 -3.85 -14.38
CA GLN A 99 1.85 -4.44 -13.68
C GLN A 99 3.08 -3.57 -13.88
N GLY A 100 3.78 -3.27 -12.79
CA GLY A 100 4.97 -2.41 -12.84
C GLY A 100 5.76 -2.45 -11.55
N THR A 101 6.66 -1.49 -11.41
CA THR A 101 7.37 -1.24 -10.16
C THR A 101 6.84 0.07 -9.58
N SER A 102 6.42 0.03 -8.32
CA SER A 102 6.02 1.22 -7.57
C SER A 102 6.79 1.29 -6.25
N VAL A 103 6.92 2.46 -5.68
CA VAL A 103 7.52 2.66 -4.36
C VAL A 103 6.46 3.28 -3.46
N ASP A 104 5.93 2.46 -2.57
CA ASP A 104 4.96 2.88 -1.57
C ASP A 104 5.67 3.48 -0.36
N PRO A 105 5.23 4.63 0.19
CA PRO A 105 5.90 5.26 1.32
C PRO A 105 5.90 4.42 2.60
N GLN A 106 5.00 3.43 2.70
CA GLN A 106 4.87 2.55 3.85
C GLN A 106 5.40 1.13 3.59
N GLN A 107 5.37 0.68 2.34
CA GLN A 107 5.73 -0.69 1.94
C GLN A 107 7.08 -0.76 1.21
N GLY A 108 7.66 0.39 0.87
CA GLY A 108 8.88 0.47 0.07
C GLY A 108 8.69 0.00 -1.37
N THR A 109 9.77 -0.46 -1.99
CA THR A 109 9.77 -0.87 -3.40
C THR A 109 8.98 -2.16 -3.60
N GLN A 110 7.94 -2.08 -4.42
CA GLN A 110 7.10 -3.18 -4.86
C GLN A 110 7.49 -3.58 -6.29
N LEU A 111 8.31 -4.61 -6.44
CA LEU A 111 8.71 -5.15 -7.74
C LEU A 111 7.60 -6.03 -8.30
N ASN A 112 7.27 -5.87 -9.58
CA ASN A 112 6.19 -6.60 -10.25
C ASN A 112 4.84 -6.47 -9.52
N ALA A 113 4.59 -5.33 -8.89
CA ALA A 113 3.30 -5.06 -8.30
C ALA A 113 2.21 -5.10 -9.37
N GLY A 114 1.10 -5.75 -9.04
CA GLY A 114 -0.10 -5.77 -9.88
C GLY A 114 -1.20 -4.97 -9.20
N TRP A 115 -1.91 -4.17 -9.98
CA TRP A 115 -3.11 -3.47 -9.55
C TRP A 115 -4.15 -3.44 -10.65
N THR A 116 -5.39 -3.17 -10.31
CA THR A 116 -6.50 -3.21 -11.24
C THR A 116 -7.29 -1.91 -11.23
N GLY A 117 -7.93 -1.64 -12.36
CA GLY A 117 -8.87 -0.55 -12.52
C GLY A 117 -9.88 -0.87 -13.61
N THR A 118 -10.70 0.09 -13.88
CA THR A 118 -11.70 0.04 -14.95
C THR A 118 -11.42 1.13 -15.99
N GLY A 119 -11.89 0.94 -17.19
CA GLY A 119 -11.92 1.95 -18.25
C GLY A 119 -13.11 1.72 -19.17
N PHE A 120 -13.22 2.51 -20.20
CA PHE A 120 -14.25 2.34 -21.23
C PHE A 120 -13.77 2.87 -22.57
N PHE A 121 -14.19 2.21 -23.64
CA PHE A 121 -13.90 2.66 -24.99
C PHE A 121 -14.67 3.94 -25.33
N ILE A 122 -13.98 4.84 -26.04
CA ILE A 122 -14.53 6.10 -26.57
C ILE A 122 -14.48 6.14 -28.11
N SER A 123 -13.88 5.13 -28.74
CA SER A 123 -13.82 5.01 -30.19
C SER A 123 -13.72 3.55 -30.60
N PRO A 124 -14.20 3.19 -31.84
CA PRO A 124 -14.21 1.81 -32.30
C PRO A 124 -12.80 1.27 -32.58
N ASP A 125 -11.82 2.11 -32.75
CA ASP A 125 -10.43 1.73 -33.00
C ASP A 125 -9.63 1.40 -31.73
N GLY A 126 -10.30 1.42 -30.56
CA GLY A 126 -9.73 0.97 -29.28
C GLY A 126 -9.07 2.05 -28.44
N LEU A 127 -9.39 3.34 -28.66
CA LEU A 127 -9.09 4.36 -27.64
C LEU A 127 -10.04 4.20 -26.45
N ALA A 128 -9.47 4.19 -25.26
CA ALA A 128 -10.24 4.05 -24.03
C ALA A 128 -9.77 5.04 -22.96
N VAL A 129 -10.72 5.50 -22.14
CA VAL A 129 -10.49 6.38 -20.99
C VAL A 129 -10.37 5.56 -19.72
N THR A 130 -9.48 5.98 -18.83
CA THR A 130 -9.33 5.49 -17.45
C THR A 130 -8.75 6.58 -16.57
N ASN A 131 -8.40 6.28 -15.30
CA ASN A 131 -7.67 7.20 -14.44
C ASN A 131 -6.15 7.12 -14.65
N ASN A 132 -5.46 8.23 -14.39
CA ASN A 132 -4.01 8.31 -14.42
C ASN A 132 -3.37 7.34 -13.41
N HIS A 133 -3.87 7.30 -12.16
CA HIS A 133 -3.33 6.42 -11.12
C HIS A 133 -3.48 4.91 -11.44
N VAL A 134 -4.34 4.55 -12.40
CA VAL A 134 -4.50 3.15 -12.86
C VAL A 134 -3.39 2.73 -13.83
N VAL A 135 -2.81 3.65 -14.60
CA VAL A 135 -1.92 3.28 -15.71
C VAL A 135 -0.51 3.83 -15.62
N THR A 136 -0.30 4.98 -14.97
CA THR A 136 1.03 5.63 -14.93
C THR A 136 2.04 4.79 -14.12
N GLY A 137 3.19 4.50 -14.75
CA GLY A 137 4.23 3.64 -14.19
C GLY A 137 4.03 2.16 -14.47
N ALA A 138 2.97 1.76 -15.15
CA ALA A 138 2.80 0.38 -15.57
C ALA A 138 3.76 0.01 -16.71
N ALA A 139 4.51 -1.07 -16.53
CA ALA A 139 5.34 -1.67 -17.58
C ALA A 139 4.50 -2.56 -18.51
N ILE A 140 3.40 -3.11 -18.00
CA ILE A 140 2.48 -3.98 -18.74
C ILE A 140 1.04 -3.53 -18.44
N LEU A 141 0.26 -3.36 -19.49
CA LEU A 141 -1.19 -3.15 -19.40
C LEU A 141 -1.90 -4.29 -20.14
N LYS A 142 -2.77 -5.01 -19.45
CA LYS A 142 -3.70 -5.99 -19.98
C LYS A 142 -5.12 -5.49 -19.80
N VAL A 143 -5.93 -5.68 -20.84
CA VAL A 143 -7.31 -5.21 -20.85
C VAL A 143 -8.22 -6.38 -21.19
N TYR A 144 -9.31 -6.52 -20.42
CA TYR A 144 -10.37 -7.50 -20.62
C TYR A 144 -11.68 -6.76 -20.90
N VAL A 145 -12.36 -7.12 -21.97
CA VAL A 145 -13.53 -6.40 -22.46
C VAL A 145 -14.81 -7.06 -21.96
N GLY A 146 -15.69 -6.29 -21.29
CA GLY A 146 -17.02 -6.75 -20.91
C GLY A 146 -17.07 -7.94 -19.95
N GLY A 147 -15.93 -8.35 -19.35
CA GLY A 147 -15.80 -9.55 -18.53
C GLY A 147 -15.37 -10.80 -19.31
N ASP A 148 -14.97 -10.66 -20.59
CA ASP A 148 -14.32 -11.75 -21.33
C ASP A 148 -12.95 -12.04 -20.70
N SER A 149 -12.55 -13.30 -20.68
CA SER A 149 -11.25 -13.76 -20.18
C SER A 149 -10.08 -13.57 -21.17
N THR A 150 -10.34 -13.08 -22.38
CA THR A 150 -9.31 -12.87 -23.41
C THR A 150 -8.60 -11.55 -23.20
N PRO A 151 -7.29 -11.53 -22.87
CA PRO A 151 -6.56 -10.28 -22.65
C PRO A 151 -6.12 -9.62 -23.95
N TYR A 152 -6.31 -8.32 -24.03
CA TYR A 152 -5.73 -7.45 -25.05
C TYR A 152 -4.53 -6.71 -24.46
N ASN A 153 -3.51 -6.42 -25.28
CA ASN A 153 -2.43 -5.53 -24.89
C ASN A 153 -2.87 -4.07 -25.06
N ALA A 154 -2.43 -3.22 -24.16
CA ALA A 154 -2.68 -1.79 -24.28
C ALA A 154 -1.39 -0.99 -24.02
N ARG A 155 -1.39 0.26 -24.45
CA ARG A 155 -0.34 1.25 -24.15
C ARG A 155 -0.98 2.58 -23.79
N ILE A 156 -0.30 3.34 -22.96
CA ILE A 156 -0.69 4.71 -22.64
C ILE A 156 -0.54 5.56 -23.91
N VAL A 157 -1.50 6.42 -24.19
CA VAL A 157 -1.44 7.44 -25.25
C VAL A 157 -0.98 8.76 -24.65
N ALA A 158 -1.70 9.25 -23.64
CA ALA A 158 -1.37 10.45 -22.88
C ALA A 158 -2.12 10.45 -21.54
N VAL A 159 -1.68 11.30 -20.61
CA VAL A 159 -2.23 11.39 -19.25
C VAL A 159 -2.44 12.83 -18.81
N SER A 160 -3.34 13.02 -17.85
CA SER A 160 -3.50 14.24 -17.07
C SER A 160 -3.40 13.88 -15.59
N GLU A 161 -2.29 14.20 -14.96
CA GLU A 161 -2.07 13.94 -13.52
C GLU A 161 -3.06 14.73 -12.68
N CYS A 162 -3.18 16.02 -12.97
CA CYS A 162 -4.03 16.92 -12.17
C CYS A 162 -5.51 16.60 -12.24
N ALA A 163 -5.97 16.07 -13.36
CA ALA A 163 -7.36 15.63 -13.52
C ALA A 163 -7.55 14.14 -13.25
N ASP A 164 -6.47 13.40 -12.95
CA ASP A 164 -6.48 11.95 -12.79
C ASP A 164 -7.16 11.22 -13.95
N LEU A 165 -6.83 11.60 -15.20
CA LEU A 165 -7.35 11.01 -16.42
C LEU A 165 -6.21 10.44 -17.28
N ALA A 166 -6.50 9.39 -18.00
CA ALA A 166 -5.61 8.81 -19.00
C ALA A 166 -6.40 8.31 -20.21
N VAL A 167 -5.78 8.39 -21.38
CA VAL A 167 -6.22 7.69 -22.60
C VAL A 167 -5.21 6.58 -22.90
N ILE A 168 -5.73 5.37 -23.10
CA ILE A 168 -4.96 4.22 -23.52
C ILE A 168 -5.41 3.75 -24.90
N LYS A 169 -4.51 3.07 -25.61
CA LYS A 169 -4.80 2.41 -26.90
C LYS A 169 -4.75 0.91 -26.70
N VAL A 170 -5.88 0.27 -26.79
CA VAL A 170 -6.04 -1.18 -26.77
C VAL A 170 -5.76 -1.74 -28.17
N SER A 171 -5.00 -2.83 -28.25
CA SER A 171 -4.70 -3.50 -29.52
C SER A 171 -5.92 -4.27 -30.01
N GLY A 172 -6.19 -4.18 -31.28
CA GLY A 172 -7.41 -4.73 -31.93
C GLY A 172 -8.24 -3.62 -32.55
N GLY A 173 -9.50 -3.86 -32.78
CA GLY A 173 -10.43 -2.89 -33.37
C GLY A 173 -11.86 -3.41 -33.35
N ASP A 174 -12.77 -2.59 -33.85
CA ASP A 174 -14.22 -2.85 -33.87
C ASP A 174 -14.84 -3.02 -32.47
N PHE A 175 -14.33 -2.24 -31.49
CA PHE A 175 -14.90 -2.22 -30.16
C PHE A 175 -16.15 -1.35 -30.10
N PRO A 176 -17.23 -1.78 -29.41
CA PRO A 176 -18.30 -0.87 -28.98
C PRO A 176 -17.72 0.25 -28.12
N TYR A 177 -18.30 1.45 -28.21
CA TYR A 177 -17.80 2.60 -27.47
C TYR A 177 -18.93 3.43 -26.86
N LEU A 178 -18.61 4.19 -25.82
CA LEU A 178 -19.51 5.10 -25.14
C LEU A 178 -19.31 6.53 -25.66
N GLU A 179 -20.41 7.27 -25.73
CA GLU A 179 -20.38 8.69 -26.04
C GLU A 179 -20.61 9.53 -24.80
N TRP A 180 -20.03 10.71 -24.77
CA TRP A 180 -20.20 11.64 -23.68
C TRP A 180 -21.65 12.18 -23.61
N TYR A 181 -22.12 12.39 -22.37
CA TYR A 181 -23.35 13.13 -22.12
C TYR A 181 -23.10 14.61 -22.36
N ASP A 182 -23.92 15.26 -23.19
CA ASP A 182 -23.80 16.66 -23.58
C ASP A 182 -24.77 17.60 -22.85
N GLY A 183 -25.58 17.03 -21.94
CA GLY A 183 -26.56 17.79 -21.17
C GLY A 183 -26.05 18.28 -19.81
N ASP A 184 -26.83 19.13 -19.17
CA ASP A 184 -26.56 19.61 -17.81
C ASP A 184 -26.73 18.50 -16.77
N VAL A 185 -25.70 18.27 -15.97
CA VAL A 185 -25.78 17.39 -14.79
C VAL A 185 -26.53 18.09 -13.66
N LYS A 186 -27.58 17.44 -13.13
CA LYS A 186 -28.46 18.00 -12.10
C LYS A 186 -28.58 17.07 -10.90
N VAL A 187 -28.73 17.66 -9.71
CA VAL A 187 -29.05 16.91 -8.49
C VAL A 187 -30.34 16.12 -8.68
N GLY A 188 -30.34 14.86 -8.27
CA GLY A 188 -31.43 13.92 -8.46
C GLY A 188 -31.44 13.22 -9.84
N MET A 189 -30.50 13.52 -10.74
CA MET A 189 -30.35 12.81 -11.99
C MET A 189 -29.96 11.35 -11.69
N GLU A 190 -30.67 10.40 -12.29
CA GLU A 190 -30.38 8.97 -12.18
C GLU A 190 -29.10 8.64 -12.95
N VAL A 191 -28.21 7.90 -12.31
CA VAL A 191 -26.91 7.51 -12.87
C VAL A 191 -26.56 6.06 -12.50
N TYR A 192 -25.69 5.44 -13.31
CA TYR A 192 -25.22 4.09 -13.14
C TYR A 192 -23.70 4.07 -13.20
N ALA A 193 -23.05 3.50 -12.16
CA ALA A 193 -21.61 3.31 -12.17
C ALA A 193 -21.30 1.88 -12.62
N ALA A 194 -20.49 1.77 -13.68
CA ALA A 194 -20.09 0.50 -14.29
C ALA A 194 -18.60 0.23 -14.06
N GLY A 195 -18.23 -1.04 -13.84
CA GLY A 195 -16.83 -1.40 -13.68
C GLY A 195 -16.59 -2.83 -13.21
N PHE A 196 -15.33 -3.06 -12.78
CA PHE A 196 -14.80 -4.34 -12.30
C PHE A 196 -14.16 -4.17 -10.93
N PRO A 197 -14.98 -4.12 -9.85
CA PRO A 197 -14.48 -3.90 -8.50
C PRO A 197 -13.71 -5.09 -7.94
N LEU A 198 -12.84 -4.83 -6.93
CA LEU A 198 -12.17 -5.83 -6.10
C LEU A 198 -11.28 -6.83 -6.86
N SER A 199 -10.80 -6.44 -8.05
CA SER A 199 -10.02 -7.30 -8.95
C SER A 199 -10.79 -8.54 -9.43
N GLU A 200 -12.11 -8.54 -9.34
CA GLU A 200 -12.96 -9.62 -9.84
C GLU A 200 -13.22 -9.43 -11.34
N PRO A 201 -13.26 -10.52 -12.14
CA PRO A 201 -13.52 -10.42 -13.58
C PRO A 201 -15.00 -10.17 -13.90
N GLU A 202 -15.87 -10.22 -12.89
CA GLU A 202 -17.30 -10.03 -13.08
C GLU A 202 -17.65 -8.55 -13.21
N TYR A 203 -18.37 -8.22 -14.28
CA TYR A 203 -18.92 -6.89 -14.49
C TYR A 203 -19.92 -6.51 -13.41
N ASN A 204 -19.79 -5.31 -12.88
CA ASN A 204 -20.68 -4.75 -11.87
C ASN A 204 -21.32 -3.44 -12.36
N LEU A 205 -22.62 -3.30 -12.16
CA LEU A 205 -23.39 -2.11 -12.46
C LEU A 205 -24.21 -1.71 -11.24
N THR A 206 -23.93 -0.55 -10.67
CA THR A 206 -24.67 -0.02 -9.53
C THR A 206 -25.47 1.21 -9.91
N LYS A 207 -26.66 1.35 -9.34
CA LYS A 207 -27.59 2.46 -9.60
C LYS A 207 -27.58 3.45 -8.45
N GLY A 208 -27.65 4.73 -8.77
CA GLY A 208 -27.82 5.83 -7.81
C GLY A 208 -28.33 7.11 -8.47
N ILE A 209 -28.12 8.22 -7.75
CA ILE A 209 -28.45 9.56 -8.24
C ILE A 209 -27.26 10.52 -8.02
N VAL A 210 -27.23 11.58 -8.78
CA VAL A 210 -26.34 12.71 -8.52
C VAL A 210 -26.77 13.40 -7.23
N SER A 211 -25.93 13.35 -6.20
CA SER A 211 -26.15 14.01 -4.91
C SER A 211 -25.71 15.49 -4.93
N LYS A 212 -24.60 15.80 -5.65
CA LYS A 212 -24.11 17.16 -5.93
C LYS A 212 -23.53 17.21 -7.34
N ALA A 213 -23.99 18.16 -8.15
CA ALA A 213 -23.46 18.37 -9.50
C ALA A 213 -22.06 19.00 -9.49
N LYS A 214 -21.74 19.78 -8.45
CA LYS A 214 -20.42 20.40 -8.23
C LYS A 214 -20.03 20.24 -6.76
N ALA A 215 -19.27 19.18 -6.48
CA ALA A 215 -18.62 18.92 -5.21
C ALA A 215 -17.15 19.36 -5.28
N ASP A 216 -16.49 19.47 -4.13
CA ASP A 216 -15.06 19.75 -4.04
C ASP A 216 -14.24 18.63 -4.70
N GLY A 217 -13.37 19.00 -5.64
CA GLY A 217 -12.52 18.10 -6.42
C GLY A 217 -11.07 18.04 -5.94
N GLN A 218 -10.73 18.67 -4.80
CA GLN A 218 -9.38 18.60 -4.25
C GLN A 218 -9.17 17.29 -3.50
N THR A 219 -8.06 16.64 -3.81
CA THR A 219 -7.64 15.39 -3.14
C THR A 219 -6.13 15.41 -2.89
N PHE A 220 -5.62 14.38 -2.27
CA PHE A 220 -4.18 14.20 -2.11
C PHE A 220 -3.48 13.65 -3.37
N TRP A 221 -4.19 13.23 -4.42
CA TRP A 221 -3.60 12.76 -5.71
C TRP A 221 -4.13 13.45 -6.96
N SER A 222 -5.06 14.37 -6.83
CA SER A 222 -5.61 15.14 -7.96
C SER A 222 -6.14 16.49 -7.50
N SER A 223 -6.21 17.44 -8.42
CA SER A 223 -6.78 18.76 -8.18
C SER A 223 -7.71 19.11 -9.34
N ILE A 224 -9.01 19.05 -9.10
CA ILE A 224 -10.06 19.28 -10.08
C ILE A 224 -10.96 20.39 -9.52
N ASP A 225 -11.40 21.35 -10.35
CA ASP A 225 -12.19 22.50 -9.89
C ASP A 225 -13.46 22.06 -9.19
N TYR A 226 -14.15 21.07 -9.75
CA TYR A 226 -15.30 20.42 -9.14
C TYR A 226 -15.53 19.04 -9.75
N VAL A 227 -16.24 18.20 -9.00
CA VAL A 227 -16.57 16.83 -9.41
C VAL A 227 -18.05 16.54 -9.12
N ILE A 228 -18.58 15.51 -9.75
CA ILE A 228 -19.91 15.00 -9.45
C ILE A 228 -19.83 14.14 -8.19
N SER A 229 -20.70 14.40 -7.19
CA SER A 229 -20.94 13.44 -6.09
C SER A 229 -22.23 12.67 -6.36
N HIS A 230 -22.20 11.36 -6.19
CA HIS A 230 -23.32 10.44 -6.40
C HIS A 230 -23.35 9.36 -5.29
N ASP A 231 -24.43 8.57 -5.23
CA ASP A 231 -24.61 7.48 -4.28
C ASP A 231 -24.67 6.08 -4.95
N ALA A 232 -24.44 6.01 -6.27
CA ALA A 232 -24.16 4.74 -6.94
C ALA A 232 -22.85 4.16 -6.39
N THR A 233 -22.92 3.03 -5.70
CA THR A 233 -21.78 2.47 -4.95
C THR A 233 -20.63 2.08 -5.88
N ILE A 234 -19.43 2.53 -5.58
CA ILE A 234 -18.19 2.07 -6.21
C ILE A 234 -17.20 1.56 -5.15
N ASN A 235 -16.39 0.59 -5.52
CA ASN A 235 -15.35 -0.03 -4.71
C ASN A 235 -13.99 0.10 -5.41
N PRO A 236 -12.86 -0.15 -4.72
CA PRO A 236 -11.54 -0.26 -5.37
C PRO A 236 -11.61 -1.16 -6.60
N GLY A 237 -11.04 -0.71 -7.71
CA GLY A 237 -11.18 -1.35 -9.03
C GLY A 237 -12.20 -0.70 -9.97
N ASN A 238 -13.19 0.06 -9.45
CA ASN A 238 -14.09 0.85 -10.30
C ASN A 238 -13.47 2.17 -10.80
N SER A 239 -12.29 2.57 -10.29
CA SER A 239 -11.55 3.76 -10.75
C SER A 239 -11.32 3.72 -12.25
N GLY A 240 -11.64 4.81 -12.94
CA GLY A 240 -11.57 4.95 -14.40
C GLY A 240 -12.82 4.44 -15.14
N GLY A 241 -13.73 3.75 -14.44
CA GLY A 241 -14.98 3.28 -15.02
C GLY A 241 -15.99 4.39 -15.30
N PRO A 242 -16.93 4.19 -16.23
CA PRO A 242 -17.90 5.20 -16.60
C PRO A 242 -19.04 5.32 -15.57
N LEU A 243 -19.44 6.56 -15.28
CA LEU A 243 -20.73 6.90 -14.70
C LEU A 243 -21.66 7.27 -15.84
N VAL A 244 -22.75 6.54 -16.05
CA VAL A 244 -23.58 6.68 -17.25
C VAL A 244 -25.06 7.00 -16.96
N THR A 245 -25.77 7.50 -17.96
CA THR A 245 -27.24 7.59 -17.98
C THR A 245 -27.87 6.23 -18.31
N SER A 246 -29.21 6.13 -18.24
CA SER A 246 -29.98 4.96 -18.69
C SER A 246 -29.82 4.67 -20.20
N GLU A 247 -29.40 5.64 -21.00
CA GLU A 247 -29.13 5.52 -22.42
C GLU A 247 -27.64 5.21 -22.70
N GLY A 248 -26.82 4.92 -21.66
CA GLY A 248 -25.41 4.59 -21.82
C GLY A 248 -24.49 5.78 -22.13
N LYS A 249 -24.96 7.04 -22.00
CA LYS A 249 -24.11 8.23 -22.18
C LYS A 249 -23.26 8.49 -20.94
N VAL A 250 -21.97 8.78 -21.11
CA VAL A 250 -21.02 9.01 -20.02
C VAL A 250 -21.23 10.37 -19.39
N VAL A 251 -21.69 10.38 -18.16
CA VAL A 251 -21.87 11.58 -17.31
C VAL A 251 -20.54 11.98 -16.64
N GLY A 252 -19.67 11.00 -16.37
CA GLY A 252 -18.37 11.22 -15.77
C GLY A 252 -17.54 9.96 -15.65
N VAL A 253 -16.29 10.12 -15.14
CA VAL A 253 -15.33 9.04 -14.90
C VAL A 253 -15.18 8.86 -13.39
N ASN A 254 -15.52 7.68 -12.87
CA ASN A 254 -15.39 7.36 -11.44
C ASN A 254 -13.93 7.38 -11.01
N TYR A 255 -13.61 7.98 -9.85
CA TYR A 255 -12.21 8.06 -9.42
C TYR A 255 -11.98 8.01 -7.91
N ARG A 256 -13.03 8.25 -7.08
CA ARG A 256 -12.88 8.36 -5.62
C ARG A 256 -14.12 7.89 -4.88
N SER A 257 -13.93 7.28 -3.71
CA SER A 257 -15.02 6.88 -2.79
C SER A 257 -14.79 7.38 -1.36
N ARG A 258 -15.89 7.65 -0.66
CA ARG A 258 -15.98 7.83 0.79
C ARG A 258 -17.12 6.96 1.31
N PRO A 259 -16.92 5.64 1.42
CA PRO A 259 -17.98 4.68 1.69
C PRO A 259 -18.67 4.92 3.05
N ASP A 260 -17.95 5.38 4.08
CA ASP A 260 -18.51 5.71 5.39
C ASP A 260 -19.58 6.79 5.34
N TYR A 261 -19.58 7.63 4.30
CA TYR A 261 -20.54 8.69 4.07
C TYR A 261 -21.49 8.40 2.91
N ASN A 262 -21.42 7.20 2.32
CA ASN A 262 -22.15 6.85 1.10
C ASN A 262 -21.97 7.91 -0.01
N GLN A 263 -20.75 8.38 -0.19
CA GLN A 263 -20.37 9.40 -1.18
C GLN A 263 -19.33 8.83 -2.13
N TYR A 264 -19.65 8.92 -3.40
CA TYR A 264 -18.80 8.49 -4.50
C TYR A 264 -18.66 9.65 -5.48
N PHE A 265 -17.54 9.70 -6.19
CA PHE A 265 -17.21 10.87 -6.99
C PHE A 265 -16.77 10.48 -8.39
N ALA A 266 -17.21 11.28 -9.35
CA ALA A 266 -16.82 11.14 -10.76
C ALA A 266 -16.38 12.50 -11.34
N ILE A 267 -15.39 12.47 -12.20
CA ILE A 267 -14.93 13.63 -12.98
C ILE A 267 -15.97 13.85 -14.09
N GLY A 268 -16.69 14.97 -14.02
CA GLY A 268 -17.83 15.25 -14.93
C GLY A 268 -17.41 15.32 -16.40
N ALA A 269 -18.30 14.93 -17.28
CA ALA A 269 -18.09 14.97 -18.73
C ALA A 269 -17.69 16.35 -19.26
N ASP A 270 -18.18 17.41 -18.63
CA ASP A 270 -17.87 18.80 -18.96
C ASP A 270 -16.39 19.18 -18.66
N ILE A 271 -15.75 18.50 -17.71
CA ILE A 271 -14.32 18.64 -17.41
C ILE A 271 -13.51 17.56 -18.15
N ALA A 272 -13.95 16.29 -18.09
CA ALA A 272 -13.22 15.18 -18.67
C ALA A 272 -13.15 15.25 -20.21
N GLY A 273 -14.24 15.61 -20.87
CA GLY A 273 -14.32 15.60 -22.35
C GLY A 273 -13.26 16.47 -23.03
N PRO A 274 -13.10 17.76 -22.66
CA PRO A 274 -12.04 18.61 -23.22
C PRO A 274 -10.64 18.09 -22.97
N ILE A 275 -10.36 17.55 -21.78
CA ILE A 275 -9.04 16.97 -21.44
C ILE A 275 -8.79 15.72 -22.29
N VAL A 276 -9.73 14.78 -22.32
CA VAL A 276 -9.63 13.54 -23.09
C VAL A 276 -9.36 13.83 -24.56
N LYS A 277 -9.97 14.87 -25.12
CA LYS A 277 -9.73 15.28 -26.52
C LYS A 277 -8.27 15.67 -26.81
N GLU A 278 -7.56 16.26 -25.86
CA GLU A 278 -6.11 16.51 -25.98
C GLU A 278 -5.31 15.21 -25.81
N LEU A 279 -5.73 14.36 -24.83
CA LEU A 279 -5.06 13.08 -24.60
C LEU A 279 -5.18 12.12 -25.80
N GLU A 280 -6.30 12.12 -26.54
CA GLU A 280 -6.48 11.34 -27.76
C GLU A 280 -5.44 11.68 -28.84
N GLN A 281 -4.97 12.92 -28.85
CA GLN A 281 -3.95 13.41 -29.79
C GLN A 281 -2.52 13.06 -29.34
N GLY A 282 -2.36 12.48 -28.14
CA GLY A 282 -1.06 12.18 -27.53
C GLY A 282 -0.47 13.35 -26.75
N ASN A 283 -1.24 14.39 -26.45
CA ASN A 283 -0.80 15.54 -25.67
C ASN A 283 -1.09 15.28 -24.19
N ASN A 284 -0.06 15.20 -23.37
CA ASN A 284 -0.24 15.23 -21.92
C ASN A 284 -0.81 16.58 -21.46
N VAL A 285 -1.64 16.56 -20.42
CA VAL A 285 -2.26 17.77 -19.86
C VAL A 285 -1.91 17.89 -18.38
N ASN A 286 -1.22 18.97 -17.99
CA ASN A 286 -0.80 19.21 -16.60
C ASN A 286 -0.16 17.98 -15.96
N SER A 287 0.89 17.44 -16.60
CA SER A 287 1.59 16.22 -16.22
C SER A 287 3.08 16.35 -16.48
N ILE A 288 3.90 15.90 -15.54
CA ILE A 288 5.34 15.73 -15.72
C ILE A 288 5.76 14.27 -15.84
N GLY A 289 4.80 13.33 -15.71
CA GLY A 289 5.01 11.88 -15.83
C GLY A 289 5.23 11.19 -14.49
N ILE A 290 4.56 11.63 -13.42
CA ILE A 290 4.56 10.94 -12.13
C ILE A 290 3.17 10.39 -11.79
N ASN A 291 3.13 9.28 -11.07
CA ASN A 291 1.97 8.89 -10.29
C ASN A 291 2.27 9.26 -8.85
N GLY A 292 1.68 10.32 -8.36
CA GLY A 292 2.06 10.91 -7.09
C GLY A 292 0.89 11.22 -6.18
N GLU A 293 1.22 11.47 -4.91
CA GLU A 293 0.27 11.97 -3.93
C GLU A 293 0.88 13.01 -3.00
N ALA A 294 0.05 13.89 -2.50
CA ALA A 294 0.42 14.82 -1.44
C ALA A 294 0.77 14.02 -0.19
N PHE A 295 1.99 14.18 0.26
CA PHE A 295 2.57 13.44 1.37
C PHE A 295 3.24 14.42 2.33
N SER A 296 3.13 14.14 3.61
CA SER A 296 3.87 14.87 4.63
C SER A 296 4.76 13.91 5.39
N PHE A 297 5.98 14.29 5.64
CA PHE A 297 7.01 13.47 6.29
C PHE A 297 7.76 14.29 7.34
N GLY A 298 8.73 13.65 8.02
CA GLY A 298 9.39 14.24 9.18
C GLY A 298 8.67 13.92 10.50
N PRO A 299 9.33 14.14 11.64
CA PRO A 299 8.85 13.73 12.96
C PRO A 299 7.45 14.25 13.32
N ASN A 300 7.07 15.41 12.81
CA ASN A 300 5.75 16.02 13.07
C ASN A 300 4.95 16.22 11.78
N ASN A 301 5.28 15.54 10.69
CA ASN A 301 4.72 15.77 9.35
C ASN A 301 4.89 17.23 8.88
N GLU A 302 5.99 17.89 9.30
CA GLU A 302 6.27 19.29 9.01
C GLU A 302 6.79 19.55 7.59
N TYR A 303 7.20 18.49 6.87
CA TYR A 303 7.73 18.60 5.52
C TYR A 303 6.71 18.09 4.50
N PRO A 304 5.95 18.99 3.87
CA PRO A 304 5.01 18.60 2.81
C PRO A 304 5.73 18.42 1.48
N GLY A 305 5.17 17.60 0.60
CA GLY A 305 5.67 17.39 -0.75
C GLY A 305 4.79 16.42 -1.53
N ILE A 306 5.19 16.08 -2.73
CA ILE A 306 4.52 15.09 -3.57
C ILE A 306 5.37 13.83 -3.64
N TRP A 307 4.89 12.76 -3.04
CA TRP A 307 5.51 11.42 -3.14
C TRP A 307 5.28 10.85 -4.53
N ALA A 308 6.33 10.40 -5.20
CA ALA A 308 6.24 9.73 -6.50
C ALA A 308 6.18 8.21 -6.33
N TYR A 309 5.01 7.60 -6.43
CA TYR A 309 4.86 6.13 -6.44
C TYR A 309 5.57 5.49 -7.62
N SER A 310 5.46 6.12 -8.78
CA SER A 310 6.10 5.70 -10.02
C SER A 310 6.39 6.90 -10.92
N VAL A 311 7.33 6.72 -11.83
CA VAL A 311 7.71 7.72 -12.84
C VAL A 311 7.65 7.07 -14.21
N GLU A 312 6.98 7.71 -15.17
CA GLU A 312 6.88 7.24 -16.53
C GLU A 312 8.22 7.41 -17.25
N SER A 313 8.72 6.32 -17.83
CA SER A 313 9.99 6.31 -18.54
C SER A 313 9.98 7.24 -19.74
N GLY A 314 10.96 8.12 -19.84
CA GLY A 314 11.09 9.13 -20.89
C GLY A 314 10.24 10.38 -20.67
N SER A 315 9.52 10.49 -19.56
CA SER A 315 8.76 11.68 -19.16
C SER A 315 9.67 12.88 -18.82
N VAL A 316 9.04 14.02 -18.54
CA VAL A 316 9.74 15.23 -18.08
C VAL A 316 10.42 14.97 -16.72
N ALA A 317 9.74 14.28 -15.80
CA ALA A 317 10.28 13.91 -14.50
C ALA A 317 11.46 12.93 -14.61
N ASP A 318 11.33 11.88 -15.43
CA ASP A 318 12.38 10.89 -15.64
C ASP A 318 13.65 11.53 -16.24
N LYS A 319 13.49 12.40 -17.25
CA LYS A 319 14.62 13.15 -17.86
C LYS A 319 15.30 14.12 -16.90
N ALA A 320 14.57 14.68 -15.94
CA ALA A 320 15.13 15.49 -14.88
C ALA A 320 15.88 14.65 -13.82
N GLY A 321 15.64 13.33 -13.76
CA GLY A 321 16.28 12.41 -12.82
C GLY A 321 15.43 12.14 -11.56
N ILE A 322 14.13 12.49 -11.58
CA ILE A 322 13.16 12.08 -10.53
C ILE A 322 12.94 10.58 -10.64
N LYS A 323 12.90 9.91 -9.51
CA LYS A 323 12.70 8.44 -9.39
C LYS A 323 11.50 8.12 -8.54
N ALA A 324 10.96 6.93 -8.73
CA ALA A 324 9.97 6.38 -7.80
C ALA A 324 10.56 6.34 -6.37
N GLY A 325 9.78 6.79 -5.39
CA GLY A 325 10.21 6.97 -4.01
C GLY A 325 10.82 8.33 -3.69
N ASP A 326 10.98 9.22 -4.65
CA ASP A 326 11.35 10.61 -4.40
C ASP A 326 10.13 11.42 -3.91
N ILE A 327 10.41 12.49 -3.17
CA ILE A 327 9.43 13.48 -2.76
C ILE A 327 9.75 14.80 -3.46
N VAL A 328 8.86 15.27 -4.33
CA VAL A 328 8.98 16.59 -4.95
C VAL A 328 8.54 17.63 -3.93
N LEU A 329 9.51 18.43 -3.44
CA LEU A 329 9.29 19.42 -2.37
C LEU A 329 8.79 20.74 -2.91
N GLU A 330 9.44 21.20 -3.99
CA GLU A 330 9.21 22.52 -4.56
C GLU A 330 9.27 22.46 -6.09
N ILE A 331 8.40 23.24 -6.72
CA ILE A 331 8.53 23.64 -8.14
C ILE A 331 8.50 25.15 -8.19
N GLU A 332 9.44 25.78 -8.92
CA GLU A 332 9.58 27.24 -9.01
C GLU A 332 9.71 27.93 -7.63
N ASN A 333 10.35 27.26 -6.67
CA ASN A 333 10.54 27.67 -5.27
C ASN A 333 9.20 27.81 -4.50
N ILE A 334 8.14 27.20 -4.96
CA ILE A 334 6.87 27.08 -4.25
C ILE A 334 6.81 25.71 -3.60
N LEU A 335 6.64 25.69 -2.26
CA LEU A 335 6.43 24.46 -1.50
C LEU A 335 5.11 23.80 -1.93
N LEU A 336 5.17 22.48 -2.11
CA LEU A 336 4.04 21.69 -2.58
C LEU A 336 3.30 21.03 -1.42
N ALA A 337 2.01 20.77 -1.63
CA ALA A 337 1.14 20.02 -0.71
C ALA A 337 1.09 20.60 0.72
N THR A 338 1.23 21.90 0.88
CA THR A 338 1.24 22.59 2.19
C THR A 338 -0.09 22.47 2.94
N ASP A 339 -1.19 22.22 2.24
CA ASP A 339 -2.53 21.98 2.77
C ASP A 339 -2.94 20.49 2.76
N GLY A 340 -2.00 19.57 2.42
CA GLY A 340 -2.26 18.16 2.29
C GLY A 340 -2.99 17.77 1.01
N THR A 341 -3.08 18.68 0.03
CA THR A 341 -3.72 18.42 -1.26
C THR A 341 -2.74 18.55 -2.44
N TYR A 342 -3.16 18.07 -3.60
CA TYR A 342 -2.39 18.18 -4.86
C TYR A 342 -2.48 19.59 -5.50
N LYS A 343 -3.13 20.52 -4.82
CA LYS A 343 -3.52 21.82 -5.40
C LYS A 343 -2.34 22.66 -5.86
N ASP A 344 -1.35 22.91 -4.99
CA ASP A 344 -0.21 23.78 -5.32
C ASP A 344 0.57 23.26 -6.53
N TYR A 345 0.81 21.95 -6.57
CA TYR A 345 1.43 21.25 -7.70
C TYR A 345 0.67 21.51 -9.01
N CYS A 346 -0.64 21.31 -8.99
CA CYS A 346 -1.47 21.46 -10.18
C CYS A 346 -1.65 22.92 -10.61
N ASP A 347 -1.71 23.85 -9.67
CA ASP A 347 -1.82 25.28 -10.00
C ASP A 347 -0.55 25.78 -10.72
N ILE A 348 0.62 25.26 -10.33
CA ILE A 348 1.88 25.56 -11.06
C ILE A 348 1.83 24.97 -12.47
N LEU A 349 1.45 23.71 -12.64
CA LEU A 349 1.43 23.06 -13.95
C LEU A 349 0.38 23.67 -14.89
N ARG A 350 -0.74 24.16 -14.38
CA ARG A 350 -1.75 24.89 -15.17
C ARG A 350 -1.28 26.27 -15.61
N GLY A 351 -0.35 26.86 -14.87
CA GLY A 351 0.21 28.18 -15.15
C GLY A 351 1.41 28.17 -16.11
N LYS A 352 1.83 27.01 -16.59
CA LYS A 352 3.03 26.83 -17.41
C LYS A 352 2.75 25.97 -18.64
N ASP A 353 3.47 26.22 -19.72
CA ASP A 353 3.53 25.29 -20.84
C ASP A 353 4.37 24.06 -20.40
N LEU A 354 3.99 22.85 -20.80
CA LEU A 354 4.63 21.60 -20.37
C LEU A 354 6.10 21.46 -20.80
N ASP A 355 6.51 22.19 -21.83
CA ASP A 355 7.90 22.27 -22.29
C ASP A 355 8.70 23.40 -21.64
N SER A 356 8.07 24.20 -20.78
CA SER A 356 8.75 25.25 -20.02
C SER A 356 9.77 24.68 -19.06
N THR A 357 10.92 25.31 -18.96
CA THR A 357 11.90 24.98 -17.92
C THR A 357 11.41 25.48 -16.57
N MET A 358 11.30 24.55 -15.60
CA MET A 358 10.86 24.85 -14.23
C MET A 358 11.89 24.35 -13.22
N ALA A 359 12.29 25.20 -12.28
CA ALA A 359 13.12 24.78 -11.16
C ALA A 359 12.41 23.72 -10.32
N VAL A 360 13.11 22.68 -9.91
CA VAL A 360 12.55 21.61 -9.07
C VAL A 360 13.54 21.23 -7.98
N ARG A 361 13.02 21.02 -6.77
CA ARG A 361 13.74 20.52 -5.61
C ARG A 361 13.07 19.24 -5.12
N VAL A 362 13.90 18.23 -4.91
CA VAL A 362 13.47 16.87 -4.59
C VAL A 362 14.21 16.37 -3.36
N TYR A 363 13.54 15.68 -2.47
CA TYR A 363 14.15 14.86 -1.44
C TYR A 363 14.08 13.39 -1.85
N ARG A 364 15.21 12.70 -1.77
CA ARG A 364 15.34 11.27 -2.05
C ARG A 364 15.57 10.50 -0.75
N PRO A 365 14.53 9.92 -0.15
CA PRO A 365 14.64 9.23 1.15
C PRO A 365 15.64 8.08 1.16
N SER A 366 15.78 7.35 0.05
CA SER A 366 16.67 6.19 -0.07
C SER A 366 18.16 6.51 0.11
N THR A 367 18.56 7.78 -0.09
CA THR A 367 19.96 8.25 0.04
C THR A 367 20.07 9.49 0.91
N ASP A 368 18.98 9.94 1.52
CA ASP A 368 18.85 11.16 2.32
C ASP A 368 19.32 12.44 1.57
N GLU A 369 19.25 12.44 0.24
CA GLU A 369 19.74 13.51 -0.58
C GLU A 369 18.66 14.56 -0.88
N ILE A 370 19.04 15.83 -0.80
CA ILE A 370 18.31 16.95 -1.39
C ILE A 370 18.95 17.23 -2.76
N LEU A 371 18.11 17.16 -3.79
CA LEU A 371 18.52 17.34 -5.17
C LEU A 371 17.81 18.56 -5.75
N GLU A 372 18.52 19.33 -6.55
CA GLU A 372 17.99 20.49 -7.26
C GLU A 372 18.35 20.40 -8.75
N GLY A 373 17.38 20.73 -9.58
CA GLY A 373 17.53 20.71 -11.03
C GLY A 373 16.42 21.49 -11.72
N GLN A 374 16.10 21.08 -12.92
CA GLN A 374 15.08 21.73 -13.73
C GLN A 374 14.32 20.67 -14.53
N LEU A 375 13.03 20.69 -14.44
CA LEU A 375 12.16 20.02 -15.41
C LEU A 375 12.40 20.70 -16.78
N ASN A 376 12.55 19.91 -17.84
CA ASN A 376 12.91 20.38 -19.18
C ASN A 376 14.23 21.22 -19.24
N GLY A 377 15.16 20.93 -18.34
CA GLY A 377 16.43 21.65 -18.25
C GLY A 377 17.56 20.79 -17.70
N ARG A 378 18.25 21.31 -16.69
CA ARG A 378 19.36 20.63 -16.02
C ARG A 378 18.83 19.45 -15.18
N GLU A 379 19.49 18.31 -15.29
CA GLU A 379 19.22 17.15 -14.43
C GLU A 379 19.43 17.48 -12.94
N LEU A 380 18.80 16.69 -12.08
CA LEU A 380 18.94 16.79 -10.63
C LEU A 380 20.39 16.52 -10.19
N GLU A 381 20.94 17.42 -9.41
CA GLU A 381 22.25 17.29 -8.76
C GLU A 381 22.08 17.38 -7.25
N VAL A 382 22.88 16.62 -6.49
CA VAL A 382 22.87 16.68 -5.04
C VAL A 382 23.37 18.04 -4.58
N THR A 383 22.54 18.78 -3.85
CA THR A 383 22.87 20.10 -3.29
C THR A 383 22.96 20.08 -1.76
N GLY A 384 22.48 19.00 -1.13
CA GLY A 384 22.51 18.83 0.31
C GLY A 384 22.03 17.44 0.71
N TYR A 385 22.03 17.23 2.00
CA TYR A 385 21.43 16.06 2.62
C TYR A 385 20.29 16.53 3.51
N GLY A 386 19.22 15.76 3.60
CA GLY A 386 17.99 16.17 4.25
C GLY A 386 18.17 16.46 5.73
N GLY A 387 19.18 15.85 6.37
CA GLY A 387 19.42 16.01 7.80
C GLY A 387 18.18 15.61 8.61
N LEU A 388 17.24 14.94 7.95
CA LEU A 388 16.01 14.44 8.54
C LEU A 388 16.26 13.14 9.31
N SER A 389 17.45 12.56 9.09
CA SER A 389 18.17 11.71 10.01
C SER A 389 19.10 12.61 10.85
N ASN A 390 18.56 13.27 11.88
CA ASN A 390 19.26 14.02 12.95
C ASN A 390 20.29 15.09 12.52
N GLY A 391 19.97 16.33 12.90
CA GLY A 391 20.79 17.49 12.67
C GLY A 391 22.22 17.38 13.18
N SER A 392 23.14 17.64 12.30
CA SER A 392 24.25 18.59 12.38
C SER A 392 25.22 18.38 11.23
N ALA A 393 25.19 19.27 10.28
CA ALA A 393 26.30 19.45 9.36
C ALA A 393 27.49 20.09 10.10
N SER A 394 28.59 19.40 10.16
CA SER A 394 29.92 20.00 10.27
C SER A 394 30.91 19.16 9.50
N THR A 395 31.24 19.66 8.31
CA THR A 395 32.43 19.26 7.56
C THR A 395 33.68 19.35 8.42
N THR A 396 34.31 18.21 8.67
CA THR A 396 35.78 18.12 8.66
C THR A 396 36.23 16.67 8.59
N THR A 397 36.99 16.36 7.54
CA THR A 397 37.85 15.20 7.45
C THR A 397 38.79 15.10 8.63
N SER A 398 38.78 13.97 9.36
CA SER A 398 40.01 13.22 9.67
C SER A 398 39.75 12.06 10.64
N SER A 399 40.37 10.98 10.28
CA SER A 399 40.74 9.77 11.00
C SER A 399 40.80 9.82 12.53
N GLY A 400 40.32 8.74 13.17
CA GLY A 400 40.83 8.27 14.45
C GLY A 400 39.79 8.30 15.56
N GLY A 401 39.31 7.12 15.94
CA GLY A 401 38.40 6.91 17.04
C GLY A 401 38.98 7.40 18.37
N THR A 402 38.12 7.97 19.15
CA THR A 402 38.23 7.96 20.60
C THR A 402 36.84 8.23 21.16
N SER A 403 36.29 7.25 21.88
CA SER A 403 35.07 7.40 22.64
C SER A 403 35.27 8.47 23.70
N THR A 404 34.56 9.57 23.57
CA THR A 404 34.39 10.53 24.67
C THR A 404 32.96 10.49 25.12
N SER A 405 32.74 10.06 26.36
CA SER A 405 31.48 10.24 27.09
C SER A 405 31.07 11.70 27.04
N SER A 406 30.07 12.03 26.25
CA SER A 406 29.52 13.37 26.14
C SER A 406 28.17 13.44 26.84
N SER A 407 27.89 14.58 27.45
CA SER A 407 26.59 14.96 28.03
C SER A 407 25.44 15.08 26.97
N ASN A 408 25.63 14.60 25.77
CA ASN A 408 24.78 14.88 24.62
C ASN A 408 24.07 13.65 24.02
N GLY A 409 23.99 12.52 24.73
CA GLY A 409 23.30 11.33 24.21
C GLY A 409 24.21 10.39 23.38
N ILE A 410 23.59 9.37 22.79
CA ILE A 410 24.22 8.37 21.89
C ILE A 410 23.61 8.50 20.51
N SER A 411 24.45 8.38 19.48
CA SER A 411 24.03 8.15 18.10
C SER A 411 25.01 7.17 17.46
N THR A 412 24.51 6.07 16.92
CA THR A 412 25.32 5.09 16.19
C THR A 412 24.57 4.53 15.00
N GLU A 413 25.27 4.38 13.89
CA GLU A 413 24.81 3.70 12.66
C GLU A 413 25.39 2.28 12.56
N PHE A 414 25.97 1.77 13.64
CA PHE A 414 26.59 0.43 13.74
C PHE A 414 27.70 0.15 12.70
N ASP A 415 28.41 1.20 12.26
CA ASP A 415 29.52 1.06 11.32
C ASP A 415 30.79 0.47 11.94
N GLY A 416 30.90 0.56 13.28
CA GLY A 416 32.02 0.07 14.07
C GLY A 416 31.76 -1.28 14.74
N ASP A 417 32.70 -1.69 15.59
CA ASP A 417 32.51 -2.82 16.49
C ASP A 417 31.69 -2.37 17.72
N ILE A 418 30.41 -2.72 17.76
CA ILE A 418 29.47 -2.30 18.82
C ILE A 418 29.98 -2.65 20.22
N TRP A 419 30.70 -3.76 20.38
CA TRP A 419 31.23 -4.18 21.68
C TRP A 419 32.31 -3.22 22.22
N SER A 420 32.99 -2.50 21.33
CA SER A 420 33.93 -1.44 21.69
C SER A 420 33.27 -0.08 21.96
N GLU A 421 31.98 0.07 21.60
CA GLU A 421 31.19 1.30 21.71
C GLU A 421 30.28 1.33 22.96
N GLY A 422 30.53 0.46 23.93
CA GLY A 422 29.76 0.40 25.20
C GLY A 422 28.48 -0.43 25.11
N TRP A 423 28.28 -1.17 24.03
CA TRP A 423 27.16 -2.10 23.95
C TRP A 423 27.44 -3.40 24.70
N TYR A 424 26.43 -3.93 25.38
CA TYR A 424 26.46 -5.25 26.02
C TYR A 424 25.11 -5.94 25.88
N SER A 425 25.14 -7.25 25.76
CA SER A 425 23.92 -8.06 25.70
C SER A 425 23.45 -8.45 27.09
N TYR A 426 22.14 -8.44 27.27
CA TYR A 426 21.47 -9.01 28.44
C TYR A 426 20.44 -10.04 27.97
N TYR A 427 20.46 -11.21 28.58
CA TYR A 427 19.53 -12.30 28.26
C TYR A 427 19.25 -13.10 29.54
N LYS A 428 18.09 -13.73 29.58
CA LYS A 428 17.64 -14.52 30.74
C LYS A 428 18.14 -15.96 30.77
N GLU A 429 18.63 -16.47 29.63
CA GLU A 429 18.94 -17.87 29.41
C GLU A 429 20.32 -18.11 28.78
N ASP A 430 20.54 -19.28 28.21
CA ASP A 430 21.79 -19.71 27.60
C ASP A 430 22.08 -18.95 26.29
N ASP A 431 23.28 -18.34 26.18
CA ASP A 431 23.78 -17.60 25.00
C ASP A 431 23.85 -18.43 23.70
N SER A 432 23.76 -19.75 23.79
CA SER A 432 23.66 -20.62 22.60
C SER A 432 22.31 -20.49 21.88
N LEU A 433 21.31 -19.88 22.50
CA LEU A 433 19.93 -19.80 22.02
C LEU A 433 19.65 -18.60 21.11
N PHE A 434 20.59 -17.66 21.02
CA PHE A 434 20.50 -16.52 20.13
C PHE A 434 21.82 -16.25 19.44
N THR A 435 21.82 -15.34 18.47
CA THR A 435 23.03 -14.74 17.89
C THR A 435 22.83 -13.27 17.67
N ILE A 436 23.90 -12.49 17.85
CA ILE A 436 23.97 -11.07 17.54
C ILE A 436 25.07 -10.91 16.50
N GLU A 437 24.71 -10.49 15.30
CA GLU A 437 25.65 -10.22 14.21
C GLU A 437 25.79 -8.72 14.03
N ASN A 438 26.99 -8.19 14.27
CA ASN A 438 27.32 -6.80 13.94
C ASN A 438 27.90 -6.75 12.54
N LYS A 439 27.23 -6.06 11.64
CA LYS A 439 27.63 -5.80 10.26
C LYS A 439 27.72 -4.30 10.02
N PRO A 440 28.57 -3.80 9.11
CA PRO A 440 28.58 -2.39 8.78
C PRO A 440 27.16 -1.86 8.48
N GLY A 441 26.76 -0.79 9.19
CA GLY A 441 25.46 -0.16 9.05
C GLY A 441 24.29 -0.90 9.75
N ARG A 442 24.51 -1.99 10.51
CA ARG A 442 23.41 -2.73 11.13
C ARG A 442 23.81 -3.75 12.17
N VAL A 443 22.87 -4.03 13.06
CA VAL A 443 22.92 -5.18 13.98
C VAL A 443 21.77 -6.12 13.71
N ILE A 444 22.03 -7.42 13.61
CA ILE A 444 21.00 -8.44 13.43
C ILE A 444 20.94 -9.29 14.70
N ILE A 445 19.75 -9.40 15.30
CA ILE A 445 19.47 -10.33 16.40
C ILE A 445 18.65 -11.48 15.86
N TYR A 446 19.11 -12.70 16.14
CA TYR A 446 18.40 -13.92 15.81
C TYR A 446 18.18 -14.79 17.04
N ASN A 447 16.93 -14.93 17.49
CA ASN A 447 16.48 -15.85 18.54
C ASN A 447 16.11 -17.18 17.92
N LYS A 448 16.81 -18.25 18.29
CA LYS A 448 16.75 -19.56 17.64
C LYS A 448 15.57 -20.43 18.10
N LYS A 449 14.88 -20.01 19.16
CA LYS A 449 13.79 -20.76 19.80
C LYS A 449 12.68 -19.83 20.27
N PRO A 450 11.48 -20.38 20.56
CA PRO A 450 10.44 -19.66 21.31
C PRO A 450 10.92 -19.27 22.71
N GLY A 451 10.35 -18.20 23.26
CA GLY A 451 10.53 -17.79 24.66
C GLY A 451 11.85 -17.08 24.95
N ILE A 452 12.57 -16.63 23.91
CA ILE A 452 13.86 -15.94 24.09
C ILE A 452 13.65 -14.42 23.99
N ASP A 453 14.15 -13.72 25.00
CA ASP A 453 14.22 -12.27 25.07
C ASP A 453 15.69 -11.85 25.05
N THR A 454 16.13 -11.20 23.99
CA THR A 454 17.49 -10.72 23.79
C THR A 454 17.53 -9.21 23.78
N TYR A 455 18.32 -8.61 24.67
CA TYR A 455 18.49 -7.17 24.81
C TYR A 455 19.90 -6.76 24.46
N LEU A 456 20.04 -5.59 23.82
CA LEU A 456 21.29 -4.84 23.75
C LEU A 456 21.09 -3.51 24.46
N PHE A 457 21.90 -3.28 25.50
CA PHE A 457 21.98 -2.02 26.21
C PHE A 457 23.28 -1.32 25.91
N ASN A 458 23.28 0.01 25.98
CA ASN A 458 24.48 0.83 25.84
C ASN A 458 24.74 1.62 27.12
N ASP A 459 25.92 1.50 27.68
CA ASP A 459 26.34 2.12 28.95
C ASP A 459 27.02 3.49 28.75
N ALA A 460 27.26 3.94 27.54
CA ALA A 460 27.88 5.24 27.26
C ALA A 460 26.95 6.41 27.60
N PHE A 461 25.65 6.18 27.72
CA PHE A 461 24.68 7.19 28.12
C PHE A 461 23.65 6.64 29.10
N SER A 462 23.41 7.40 30.17
CA SER A 462 22.33 7.15 31.12
C SER A 462 21.60 8.47 31.38
N GLY A 463 20.27 8.45 31.32
CA GLY A 463 19.46 9.65 31.46
C GLY A 463 18.13 9.42 32.16
N SER A 464 17.57 10.52 32.72
CA SER A 464 16.25 10.53 33.34
C SER A 464 15.14 10.80 32.29
N ASP A 465 15.24 11.93 31.61
CA ASP A 465 14.35 12.30 30.52
C ASP A 465 15.08 12.02 29.22
N VAL A 466 14.55 11.07 28.44
CA VAL A 466 15.25 10.55 27.27
C VAL A 466 14.26 10.22 26.14
N LYS A 467 14.70 10.48 24.91
CA LYS A 467 14.11 9.96 23.69
C LYS A 467 15.02 8.88 23.14
N VAL A 468 14.48 7.72 22.84
CA VAL A 468 15.18 6.58 22.24
C VAL A 468 14.58 6.30 20.89
N THR A 469 15.42 6.12 19.87
CA THR A 469 14.97 5.85 18.49
C THR A 469 15.79 4.74 17.86
N THR A 470 15.14 3.85 17.12
CA THR A 470 15.79 2.85 16.27
C THR A 470 14.95 2.57 15.02
N TYR A 471 15.60 2.15 13.96
CA TYR A 471 14.95 1.66 12.76
C TYR A 471 15.11 0.15 12.71
N ALA A 472 14.00 -0.58 12.69
CA ALA A 472 14.01 -2.04 12.82
C ALA A 472 13.21 -2.70 11.72
N THR A 473 13.80 -3.74 11.12
CA THR A 473 13.18 -4.55 10.04
C THR A 473 13.13 -6.01 10.45
N LYS A 474 11.94 -6.60 10.44
CA LYS A 474 11.78 -8.03 10.62
C LYS A 474 12.33 -8.79 9.42
N ILE A 475 13.30 -9.69 9.62
CA ILE A 475 13.85 -10.57 8.58
C ILE A 475 13.05 -11.88 8.51
N ASP A 476 12.86 -12.54 9.68
CA ASP A 476 12.13 -13.81 9.76
C ASP A 476 11.41 -13.96 11.11
N GLY A 477 10.48 -14.92 11.17
CA GLY A 477 9.72 -15.26 12.37
C GLY A 477 8.24 -14.85 12.30
N PRO A 478 7.48 -15.17 13.37
CA PRO A 478 6.04 -14.90 13.43
C PRO A 478 5.72 -13.42 13.52
N ASN A 479 4.56 -13.01 13.00
CA ASN A 479 4.12 -11.61 13.03
C ASN A 479 3.78 -11.09 14.45
N ARG A 480 3.73 -11.95 15.44
CA ARG A 480 3.47 -11.59 16.84
C ARG A 480 4.73 -11.40 17.69
N MET A 481 5.91 -11.70 17.14
CA MET A 481 7.18 -11.40 17.85
C MET A 481 7.29 -9.90 18.14
N ASN A 482 7.96 -9.54 19.24
CA ASN A 482 8.12 -8.16 19.65
C ASN A 482 9.49 -7.63 19.27
N THR A 483 9.48 -6.43 18.67
CA THR A 483 10.65 -5.59 18.44
C THR A 483 10.52 -4.37 19.34
N SER A 484 11.53 -4.05 20.12
CA SER A 484 11.38 -3.10 21.23
C SER A 484 12.52 -2.10 21.31
N VAL A 485 12.22 -0.92 21.86
CA VAL A 485 13.21 0.01 22.43
C VAL A 485 13.02 0.09 23.94
N VAL A 486 14.10 0.41 24.65
CA VAL A 486 14.13 0.40 26.12
C VAL A 486 14.72 1.70 26.65
N CYS A 487 14.11 2.25 27.70
CA CYS A 487 14.67 3.36 28.47
C CYS A 487 14.74 3.08 29.97
N ARG A 488 15.58 3.85 30.67
CA ARG A 488 15.76 3.81 32.11
C ARG A 488 16.07 2.42 32.66
N ALA A 489 16.90 1.66 31.91
CA ALA A 489 17.29 0.32 32.34
C ALA A 489 18.34 0.36 33.44
N THR A 490 18.06 -0.39 34.52
CA THR A 490 18.91 -0.60 35.69
C THR A 490 18.83 -2.07 36.14
N ASP A 491 19.58 -2.42 37.18
CA ASP A 491 19.47 -3.70 37.88
C ASP A 491 18.10 -3.92 38.56
N LYS A 492 17.31 -2.84 38.72
CA LYS A 492 15.96 -2.89 39.30
C LYS A 492 14.85 -3.08 38.28
N GLY A 493 15.15 -2.93 36.98
CA GLY A 493 14.22 -3.07 35.90
C GLY A 493 14.27 -1.93 34.88
N TRP A 494 13.31 -1.90 33.97
CA TRP A 494 13.25 -0.93 32.87
C TRP A 494 11.85 -0.74 32.30
N TYR A 495 11.70 0.29 31.46
CA TYR A 495 10.54 0.45 30.59
C TYR A 495 10.86 -0.02 29.18
N GLU A 496 9.97 -0.85 28.61
CA GLU A 496 10.09 -1.42 27.28
C GLU A 496 8.89 -1.01 26.43
N PHE A 497 9.16 -0.58 25.22
CA PHE A 497 8.17 -0.16 24.23
C PHE A 497 8.24 -1.10 23.03
N SER A 498 7.26 -1.96 22.93
CA SER A 498 7.27 -3.08 21.99
C SER A 498 6.24 -2.87 20.89
N ILE A 499 6.60 -3.27 19.67
CA ILE A 499 5.69 -3.42 18.55
C ILE A 499 5.79 -4.83 17.99
N SER A 500 4.72 -5.29 17.33
CA SER A 500 4.74 -6.51 16.53
C SER A 500 4.41 -6.22 15.07
N SER A 501 4.99 -7.00 14.16
CA SER A 501 4.67 -6.92 12.72
C SER A 501 3.23 -7.33 12.39
N GLY A 502 2.41 -7.64 13.39
CA GLY A 502 0.97 -7.84 13.30
C GLY A 502 0.14 -6.60 13.66
N GLY A 503 0.79 -5.44 13.88
CA GLY A 503 0.11 -4.19 14.19
C GLY A 503 -0.27 -3.98 15.67
N LEU A 504 0.26 -4.79 16.57
CA LEU A 504 0.06 -4.67 18.02
C LEU A 504 1.20 -3.87 18.64
N TRP A 505 0.92 -3.17 19.75
CA TRP A 505 1.93 -2.45 20.52
C TRP A 505 1.66 -2.53 22.02
N TRP A 506 2.73 -2.40 22.80
CA TRP A 506 2.71 -2.41 24.28
C TRP A 506 3.72 -1.43 24.86
N ILE A 507 3.41 -0.94 26.06
CA ILE A 507 4.36 -0.30 26.98
C ILE A 507 4.39 -1.16 28.23
N TRP A 508 5.58 -1.67 28.55
CA TRP A 508 5.82 -2.57 29.65
C TRP A 508 6.73 -1.96 30.71
N LYS A 509 6.57 -2.40 31.95
CA LYS A 509 7.57 -2.28 32.99
C LYS A 509 8.08 -3.69 33.32
N TRP A 510 9.35 -3.90 33.19
CA TRP A 510 10.03 -5.10 33.64
C TRP A 510 10.56 -4.92 35.04
N ASP A 511 10.26 -5.83 36.00
CA ASP A 511 10.81 -5.90 37.35
C ASP A 511 11.45 -7.28 37.57
N PRO A 512 12.80 -7.37 37.56
CA PRO A 512 13.52 -8.61 37.79
C PRO A 512 13.35 -9.19 39.18
N ASN A 513 12.91 -8.39 40.15
CA ASN A 513 12.73 -8.80 41.54
C ASN A 513 11.31 -9.27 41.86
N ALA A 514 10.40 -9.21 40.92
CA ALA A 514 9.02 -9.66 41.07
C ALA A 514 8.88 -11.15 40.73
N GLY A 515 8.50 -11.95 41.72
CA GLY A 515 8.40 -13.42 41.56
C GLY A 515 9.74 -14.13 41.41
N ASP A 516 9.74 -15.39 40.99
CA ASP A 516 10.95 -16.23 40.90
C ASP A 516 11.80 -15.93 39.65
N ASN A 517 11.21 -15.34 38.59
CA ASN A 517 11.85 -15.09 37.30
C ASN A 517 11.68 -13.65 36.77
N GLY A 518 11.31 -12.71 37.64
CA GLY A 518 10.90 -11.37 37.25
C GLY A 518 9.50 -11.33 36.66
N TYR A 519 8.94 -10.15 36.45
CA TYR A 519 7.58 -9.98 35.95
C TYR A 519 7.43 -8.73 35.08
N TYR A 520 6.67 -8.87 33.99
CA TYR A 520 6.27 -7.76 33.13
C TYR A 520 4.91 -7.22 33.55
N TYR A 521 4.90 -5.96 33.96
CA TYR A 521 3.67 -5.22 34.20
C TYR A 521 3.28 -4.46 32.94
N GLN A 522 2.06 -4.70 32.45
CA GLN A 522 1.53 -3.97 31.31
C GLN A 522 1.07 -2.57 31.75
N ILE A 523 1.72 -1.51 31.24
CA ILE A 523 1.33 -0.12 31.47
C ILE A 523 0.26 0.30 30.46
N ALA A 524 0.49 0.02 29.17
CA ALA A 524 -0.44 0.33 28.10
C ALA A 524 -0.33 -0.70 26.96
N LYS A 525 -1.36 -0.84 26.16
CA LYS A 525 -1.36 -1.64 24.91
C LYS A 525 -2.41 -1.17 23.93
N GLY A 526 -2.26 -1.59 22.69
CA GLY A 526 -3.26 -1.33 21.64
C GLY A 526 -2.90 -1.93 20.29
N THR A 527 -3.61 -1.46 19.30
CA THR A 527 -3.35 -1.74 17.88
C THR A 527 -3.12 -0.44 17.14
N SER A 528 -2.32 -0.47 16.08
CA SER A 528 -2.11 0.70 15.24
C SER A 528 -1.87 0.30 13.79
N THR A 529 -2.55 0.97 12.87
CA THR A 529 -2.31 0.86 11.43
C THR A 529 -1.04 1.59 10.98
N LYS A 530 -0.37 2.29 11.92
CA LYS A 530 0.90 2.98 11.68
C LYS A 530 2.11 2.06 11.84
N ILE A 531 1.93 0.87 12.38
CA ILE A 531 2.96 -0.16 12.45
C ILE A 531 3.02 -0.85 11.09
N GLY A 532 4.19 -0.84 10.46
CA GLY A 532 4.47 -1.60 9.25
C GLY A 532 4.33 -3.10 9.49
N LEU A 533 3.57 -3.78 8.64
CA LEU A 533 3.21 -5.18 8.81
C LEU A 533 4.25 -6.12 8.18
N GLN A 534 4.30 -7.36 8.64
CA GLN A 534 5.17 -8.42 8.10
C GLN A 534 6.67 -8.05 8.13
N LYS A 535 7.28 -7.81 6.97
CA LYS A 535 8.71 -7.45 6.80
C LYS A 535 8.93 -5.97 6.52
N GLN A 536 7.91 -5.15 6.74
CA GLN A 536 8.07 -3.71 6.60
C GLN A 536 8.93 -3.15 7.72
N PRO A 537 9.85 -2.24 7.41
CA PRO A 537 10.63 -1.55 8.42
C PRO A 537 9.76 -0.64 9.29
N ASN A 538 10.19 -0.42 10.52
CA ASN A 538 9.53 0.49 11.44
C ASN A 538 10.55 1.41 12.12
N LEU A 539 10.30 2.71 12.07
CA LEU A 539 10.94 3.67 12.94
C LEU A 539 10.23 3.59 14.30
N ILE A 540 10.93 3.09 15.32
CA ILE A 540 10.41 2.95 16.67
C ILE A 540 11.04 4.02 17.54
N GLU A 541 10.21 4.88 18.15
CA GLU A 541 10.65 5.93 19.04
C GLU A 541 9.90 5.84 20.36
N ALA A 542 10.61 6.04 21.45
CA ALA A 542 10.03 6.11 22.79
C ALA A 542 10.56 7.33 23.55
N THR A 543 9.67 8.00 24.26
CA THR A 543 10.07 9.06 25.20
C THR A 543 9.71 8.66 26.62
N CYS A 544 10.68 8.84 27.51
CA CYS A 544 10.53 8.70 28.96
C CYS A 544 10.79 10.08 29.58
N ILE A 545 9.72 10.87 29.83
CA ILE A 545 9.82 12.25 30.33
C ILE A 545 9.01 12.37 31.62
N GLY A 546 9.67 12.70 32.74
CA GLY A 546 9.02 12.68 34.03
C GLY A 546 8.41 11.30 34.33
N THR A 547 7.09 11.24 34.50
CA THR A 547 6.34 9.98 34.68
C THR A 547 5.66 9.49 33.41
N THR A 548 5.71 10.28 32.32
CA THR A 548 5.02 9.98 31.08
C THR A 548 5.90 9.15 30.15
N LEU A 549 5.34 8.06 29.67
CA LEU A 549 5.97 7.08 28.78
C LEU A 549 5.20 7.08 27.46
N THR A 550 5.82 7.50 26.36
CA THR A 550 5.13 7.62 25.08
C THR A 550 5.82 6.79 24.00
N LEU A 551 5.03 6.05 23.21
CA LEU A 551 5.49 5.28 22.08
C LEU A 551 5.03 5.95 20.77
N TYR A 552 5.99 6.14 19.87
CA TYR A 552 5.75 6.57 18.49
C TYR A 552 6.24 5.48 17.54
N VAL A 553 5.53 5.31 16.43
CA VAL A 553 5.97 4.44 15.33
C VAL A 553 5.75 5.14 14.01
N ASN A 554 6.80 5.17 13.19
CA ASN A 554 6.80 5.83 11.89
C ASN A 554 6.32 7.30 11.99
N GLY A 555 6.80 8.01 13.05
CA GLY A 555 6.47 9.39 13.35
C GLY A 555 5.10 9.63 14.00
N TYR A 556 4.30 8.60 14.26
CA TYR A 556 2.97 8.74 14.87
C TYR A 556 2.97 8.32 16.33
N LYS A 557 2.45 9.15 17.22
CA LYS A 557 2.14 8.74 18.59
C LYS A 557 1.06 7.68 18.56
N ILE A 558 1.40 6.46 19.00
CA ILE A 558 0.47 5.33 18.99
C ILE A 558 0.08 4.86 20.38
N GLY A 559 0.86 5.22 21.41
CA GLY A 559 0.59 4.82 22.77
C GLY A 559 1.19 5.75 23.80
N GLU A 560 0.56 5.79 24.98
CA GLU A 560 1.03 6.55 26.13
C GLU A 560 0.59 5.86 27.43
N GLY A 561 1.41 5.97 28.46
CA GLY A 561 1.13 5.50 29.81
C GLY A 561 1.90 6.31 30.84
N GLU A 562 1.63 6.08 32.11
CA GLU A 562 2.32 6.72 33.23
C GLU A 562 2.86 5.67 34.20
N ASP A 563 4.11 5.81 34.60
CA ASP A 563 4.74 5.06 35.69
C ASP A 563 5.87 5.90 36.30
N ARG A 564 6.23 5.64 37.57
CA ARG A 564 7.21 6.44 38.32
C ARG A 564 8.31 5.62 38.96
N ASP A 565 8.34 4.31 38.74
CA ASP A 565 9.21 3.42 39.51
C ASP A 565 10.68 3.52 39.09
N PHE A 566 10.93 3.76 37.79
CA PHE A 566 12.27 3.97 37.26
C PHE A 566 12.43 5.42 36.78
N THR A 567 13.42 6.12 37.34
CA THR A 567 13.63 7.55 37.12
C THR A 567 14.79 7.87 36.20
N ASP A 568 15.74 6.96 36.06
CA ASP A 568 16.95 7.09 35.26
C ASP A 568 17.53 5.71 34.91
N GLY A 569 18.43 5.66 33.97
CA GLY A 569 19.09 4.42 33.55
C GLY A 569 19.60 4.47 32.13
N VAL A 570 20.20 3.37 31.69
CA VAL A 570 20.70 3.20 30.33
C VAL A 570 19.57 2.92 29.36
N THR A 571 19.90 2.93 28.08
CA THR A 571 18.94 2.74 26.97
C THR A 571 19.38 1.57 26.09
N GLY A 572 18.45 1.06 25.27
CA GLY A 572 18.75 -0.05 24.37
C GLY A 572 17.58 -0.44 23.49
N PHE A 573 17.74 -1.59 22.84
CA PHE A 573 16.70 -2.22 22.03
C PHE A 573 16.68 -3.74 22.25
N ALA A 574 15.59 -4.39 21.82
CA ALA A 574 15.39 -5.81 22.12
C ALA A 574 14.54 -6.54 21.08
N LEU A 575 14.76 -7.85 21.03
CA LEU A 575 13.94 -8.80 20.29
C LEU A 575 13.38 -9.88 21.23
N SER A 576 12.05 -10.05 21.23
CA SER A 576 11.38 -11.16 21.90
C SER A 576 10.73 -12.10 20.88
N SER A 577 11.09 -13.39 20.95
CA SER A 577 10.48 -14.42 20.11
C SER A 577 9.11 -14.90 20.63
N LEU A 578 8.75 -14.56 21.86
CA LEU A 578 7.57 -15.08 22.56
C LEU A 578 7.52 -16.63 22.47
N ASP A 579 6.37 -17.23 22.72
CA ASP A 579 6.16 -18.69 22.63
C ASP A 579 5.85 -19.17 21.19
N LEU A 580 6.43 -18.52 20.16
CA LEU A 580 5.93 -18.65 18.78
C LEU A 580 6.93 -19.22 17.77
N GLY A 581 8.19 -19.41 18.12
CA GLY A 581 9.24 -19.91 17.21
C GLY A 581 10.48 -19.03 17.17
N ASN A 582 11.34 -19.25 16.19
CA ASN A 582 12.50 -18.38 15.96
C ASN A 582 12.07 -16.98 15.51
N ALA A 583 12.92 -16.00 15.77
CA ALA A 583 12.67 -14.60 15.40
C ALA A 583 13.99 -13.94 14.97
N GLU A 584 13.95 -13.14 13.90
CA GLU A 584 15.11 -12.44 13.37
C GLU A 584 14.73 -11.01 12.98
N VAL A 585 15.49 -10.04 13.51
CA VAL A 585 15.31 -8.60 13.27
C VAL A 585 16.65 -7.94 13.01
N GLU A 586 16.65 -7.03 12.05
CA GLU A 586 17.73 -6.12 11.73
C GLU A 586 17.45 -4.74 12.32
N TYR A 587 18.46 -4.13 12.93
CA TYR A 587 18.45 -2.76 13.45
C TYR A 587 19.50 -1.95 12.73
N GLU A 588 19.11 -0.83 12.08
CA GLU A 588 20.00 -0.08 11.18
C GLU A 588 20.72 1.08 11.88
N TYR A 589 20.09 1.70 12.88
CA TYR A 589 20.72 2.70 13.72
C TYR A 589 20.05 2.76 15.10
N PHE A 590 20.70 3.46 16.03
CA PHE A 590 20.16 3.71 17.35
C PHE A 590 20.57 5.09 17.86
N THR A 591 19.60 5.83 18.42
CA THR A 591 19.87 7.07 19.13
C THR A 591 19.22 7.08 20.50
N ALA A 592 19.89 7.71 21.46
CA ALA A 592 19.32 8.05 22.76
C ALA A 592 19.70 9.49 23.09
N GLU A 593 18.72 10.37 23.20
CA GLU A 593 18.89 11.81 23.34
C GLU A 593 18.25 12.30 24.64
N PRO A 594 18.96 13.15 25.47
CA PRO A 594 18.34 13.80 26.62
C PRO A 594 17.23 14.75 26.15
N GLN A 595 16.14 14.82 26.92
CA GLN A 595 14.97 15.68 26.63
C GLN A 595 14.84 16.80 27.64
#